data_923e02200ba81757770f769c6970dec4
#
_entry.id   923e02200ba81757770f769c6970dec4
#
_cell.length_a   1.000
_cell.length_b   1.000
_cell.length_c   1.000
_cell.angle_alpha   90.00
_cell.angle_beta   90.00
_cell.angle_gamma   90.00
#
_symmetry.space_group_name_H-M   'P 1'
#
loop_
_entity.id
_entity.type
_entity.pdbx_description
1 polymer ?
#
loop_
_entity_poly.entity_id
_entity_poly.type
_entity_poly.pdbx_seq_one_letter_code
_entity_poly.pdbx_strand_id
1 'polypeptide(L)'
;MAGRRAKRITLHLVLPFAAIMICTQAVPLWSADSHRFATVPALGVLASGQTGIIHYIVLQIDKDPRREGPTVQFNEINLGGGSLVSEDWKEGVRQAVAAATKAVGEDGREWVITIKNRSYNALTEGTSASGAVAIGLVAAWRGDHIKSDVAFTGKIMPGGQIESVSALLIKIEAAARAQFKTILVPRGQLDTADWDLSQLATRWNIKVIEVATLDEAYPLMTTAGR
;
A
#
# COMPACT_ATOMS: atom_id res chain seq x y z
N MET A 1 -98.75 -40.68 -16.79
CA MET A 1 -98.29 -39.33 -16.46
C MET A 1 -96.85 -39.40 -15.96
N ALA A 2 -95.91 -39.08 -16.80
CA ALA A 2 -94.48 -39.28 -16.55
C ALA A 2 -93.83 -38.00 -16.08
N GLY A 3 -93.33 -37.99 -14.88
CA GLY A 3 -92.60 -36.82 -14.34
C GLY A 3 -91.12 -36.95 -14.69
N ARG A 4 -90.56 -36.06 -15.51
CA ARG A 4 -89.17 -35.96 -15.86
C ARG A 4 -88.44 -35.21 -14.74
N ARG A 5 -87.49 -35.89 -14.06
CA ARG A 5 -86.50 -35.28 -13.13
C ARG A 5 -85.38 -34.65 -13.96
N ALA A 6 -85.17 -33.38 -13.87
CA ALA A 6 -84.02 -32.71 -14.42
C ALA A 6 -82.80 -32.93 -13.49
N LYS A 7 -81.72 -33.49 -14.05
CA LYS A 7 -80.43 -33.58 -13.38
C LYS A 7 -79.68 -32.24 -13.53
N ARG A 8 -79.39 -31.57 -12.38
CA ARG A 8 -78.47 -30.43 -12.35
C ARG A 8 -77.04 -30.94 -12.47
N ILE A 9 -76.33 -30.55 -13.52
CA ILE A 9 -74.90 -30.77 -13.68
C ILE A 9 -74.20 -29.60 -13.05
N THR A 10 -73.51 -29.81 -11.94
CA THR A 10 -72.64 -28.82 -11.29
C THR A 10 -71.30 -28.87 -11.97
N LEU A 11 -70.98 -27.83 -12.72
CA LEU A 11 -69.70 -27.66 -13.39
C LEU A 11 -68.70 -27.08 -12.39
N HIS A 12 -67.75 -27.92 -11.88
CA HIS A 12 -66.65 -27.44 -11.08
C HIS A 12 -65.56 -26.84 -11.99
N LEU A 13 -65.45 -25.50 -11.95
CA LEU A 13 -64.42 -24.76 -12.62
C LEU A 13 -63.12 -24.93 -11.78
N VAL A 14 -62.22 -25.76 -12.22
CA VAL A 14 -60.88 -25.87 -11.64
C VAL A 14 -60.00 -24.82 -12.32
N LEU A 15 -59.71 -23.75 -11.61
CA LEU A 15 -58.70 -22.78 -12.01
C LEU A 15 -57.30 -23.33 -11.73
N PRO A 16 -56.42 -23.41 -12.72
CA PRO A 16 -55.02 -23.74 -12.45
C PRO A 16 -54.33 -22.53 -11.78
N PHE A 17 -53.87 -22.70 -10.55
CA PHE A 17 -52.94 -21.78 -9.90
C PHE A 17 -51.60 -21.89 -10.62
N ALA A 18 -51.34 -20.96 -11.56
CA ALA A 18 -49.98 -20.78 -12.09
C ALA A 18 -49.14 -20.12 -11.01
N ALA A 19 -48.32 -20.89 -10.34
CA ALA A 19 -47.28 -20.40 -9.45
C ALA A 19 -46.23 -19.69 -10.30
N ILE A 20 -46.29 -18.36 -10.32
CA ILE A 20 -45.22 -17.49 -10.86
C ILE A 20 -44.03 -17.63 -9.92
N MET A 21 -43.09 -18.47 -10.30
CA MET A 21 -41.78 -18.55 -9.65
C MET A 21 -41.01 -17.30 -10.04
N ILE A 22 -41.09 -16.25 -9.22
CA ILE A 22 -40.20 -15.08 -9.35
C ILE A 22 -38.78 -15.53 -8.98
N CYS A 23 -38.03 -15.89 -10.02
CA CYS A 23 -36.59 -16.08 -9.90
C CYS A 23 -35.98 -14.71 -9.60
N THR A 24 -35.87 -14.36 -8.32
CA THR A 24 -35.03 -13.24 -7.89
C THR A 24 -33.59 -13.66 -8.18
N GLN A 25 -33.11 -13.34 -9.36
CA GLN A 25 -31.68 -13.32 -9.62
C GLN A 25 -31.11 -12.30 -8.63
N ALA A 26 -30.44 -12.78 -7.60
CA ALA A 26 -29.59 -11.94 -6.79
C ALA A 26 -28.56 -11.33 -7.73
N VAL A 27 -28.79 -10.09 -8.14
CA VAL A 27 -27.78 -9.27 -8.80
C VAL A 27 -26.63 -9.28 -7.78
N PRO A 28 -25.43 -9.78 -8.13
CA PRO A 28 -24.31 -9.65 -7.21
C PRO A 28 -24.19 -8.17 -6.93
N LEU A 29 -24.39 -7.78 -5.66
CA LEU A 29 -23.96 -6.49 -5.18
C LEU A 29 -22.50 -6.40 -5.57
N TRP A 30 -22.19 -5.63 -6.60
CA TRP A 30 -20.85 -5.24 -6.92
C TRP A 30 -20.32 -4.61 -5.64
N SER A 31 -19.47 -5.36 -4.96
CA SER A 31 -18.73 -4.83 -3.83
C SER A 31 -18.15 -3.52 -4.31
N ALA A 32 -18.56 -2.43 -3.69
CA ALA A 32 -18.03 -1.11 -3.98
C ALA A 32 -16.51 -1.28 -4.05
N ASP A 33 -15.89 -0.87 -5.17
CA ASP A 33 -14.45 -0.97 -5.36
C ASP A 33 -13.79 -0.42 -4.10
N SER A 34 -13.34 -1.33 -3.25
CA SER A 34 -12.67 -0.95 -2.03
C SER A 34 -11.31 -0.44 -2.47
N HIS A 35 -11.19 0.87 -2.61
CA HIS A 35 -9.90 1.52 -2.77
C HIS A 35 -8.97 0.99 -1.70
N ARG A 36 -7.83 0.50 -2.11
CA ARG A 36 -6.83 -0.05 -1.19
C ARG A 36 -5.83 1.04 -0.85
N PHE A 37 -5.75 1.39 0.42
CA PHE A 37 -4.92 2.50 0.90
C PHE A 37 -3.90 2.03 1.90
N ALA A 38 -2.72 2.67 1.87
CA ALA A 38 -1.77 2.66 2.96
C ALA A 38 -1.11 4.04 3.07
N THR A 39 -0.71 4.40 4.28
CA THR A 39 0.18 5.54 4.52
C THR A 39 1.43 5.00 5.19
N VAL A 40 2.59 5.22 4.59
CA VAL A 40 3.85 4.68 5.07
C VAL A 40 4.83 5.81 5.41
N PRO A 41 5.45 5.81 6.61
CA PRO A 41 6.50 6.74 6.94
C PRO A 41 7.83 6.28 6.32
N ALA A 42 8.47 7.17 5.59
CA ALA A 42 9.79 6.99 5.02
C ALA A 42 10.74 8.09 5.49
N LEU A 43 12.00 7.74 5.66
CA LEU A 43 13.02 8.68 6.11
C LEU A 43 13.71 9.33 4.91
N GLY A 44 13.80 10.65 4.95
CA GLY A 44 14.45 11.47 3.94
C GLY A 44 15.43 12.46 4.53
N VAL A 45 16.08 13.20 3.65
CA VAL A 45 16.96 14.32 3.97
C VAL A 45 16.61 15.48 3.04
N LEU A 46 16.57 16.69 3.59
CA LEU A 46 16.40 17.89 2.75
C LEU A 46 17.58 18.07 1.80
N ALA A 47 17.38 18.82 0.72
CA ALA A 47 18.40 19.09 -0.29
C ALA A 47 19.70 19.68 0.27
N SER A 48 19.66 20.35 1.43
CA SER A 48 20.86 20.81 2.14
C SER A 48 21.77 19.66 2.63
N GLY A 49 21.27 18.42 2.67
CA GLY A 49 21.99 17.27 3.20
C GLY A 49 22.15 17.23 4.72
N GLN A 50 21.68 18.24 5.43
CA GLN A 50 21.93 18.43 6.87
C GLN A 50 20.71 18.19 7.77
N THR A 51 19.51 18.14 7.18
CA THR A 51 18.27 17.99 7.96
C THR A 51 17.50 16.77 7.51
N GLY A 52 17.34 15.83 8.43
CA GLY A 52 16.49 14.64 8.23
C GLY A 52 15.02 15.01 8.39
N ILE A 53 14.19 14.34 7.62
CA ILE A 53 12.74 14.56 7.59
C ILE A 53 11.99 13.23 7.52
N ILE A 54 10.73 13.26 7.92
CA ILE A 54 9.80 12.16 7.74
C ILE A 54 8.85 12.50 6.59
N HIS A 55 8.81 11.64 5.60
CA HIS A 55 7.81 11.69 4.54
C HIS A 55 6.69 10.71 4.85
N TYR A 56 5.46 11.17 4.82
CA TYR A 56 4.29 10.31 4.83
C TYR A 56 3.81 10.11 3.40
N ILE A 57 4.05 8.92 2.87
CA ILE A 57 3.69 8.56 1.51
C ILE A 57 2.34 7.87 1.55
N VAL A 58 1.34 8.49 0.94
CA VAL A 58 0.00 7.91 0.78
C VAL A 58 -0.04 7.15 -0.53
N LEU A 59 -0.42 5.89 -0.44
CA LEU A 59 -0.51 4.94 -1.54
C LEU A 59 -1.96 4.50 -1.70
N GLN A 60 -2.45 4.52 -2.91
CA GLN A 60 -3.75 4.01 -3.30
C GLN A 60 -3.58 3.04 -4.45
N ILE A 61 -4.25 1.90 -4.41
CA ILE A 61 -4.29 0.94 -5.49
C ILE A 61 -5.75 0.80 -5.93
N ASP A 62 -5.99 1.13 -7.17
CA ASP A 62 -7.23 0.90 -7.90
C ASP A 62 -7.03 -0.21 -8.93
N LYS A 63 -8.11 -0.75 -9.48
CA LYS A 63 -8.06 -1.78 -10.52
C LYS A 63 -8.49 -1.22 -11.87
N ASP A 64 -7.71 -1.50 -12.91
CA ASP A 64 -8.07 -1.29 -14.30
C ASP A 64 -8.34 -2.64 -14.99
N PRO A 65 -9.60 -2.93 -15.35
CA PRO A 65 -9.95 -4.20 -15.99
C PRO A 65 -9.31 -4.38 -17.38
N ARG A 66 -8.79 -3.32 -18.00
CA ARG A 66 -8.09 -3.39 -19.30
C ARG A 66 -6.77 -4.13 -19.22
N ARG A 67 -6.17 -4.25 -18.00
CA ARG A 67 -4.93 -4.98 -17.74
C ARG A 67 -3.72 -4.46 -18.55
N GLU A 68 -3.63 -3.15 -18.73
CA GLU A 68 -2.55 -2.47 -19.47
C GLU A 68 -1.43 -1.96 -18.54
N GLY A 69 -1.62 -2.07 -17.20
CA GLY A 69 -0.69 -1.59 -16.19
C GLY A 69 0.51 -2.51 -15.93
N PRO A 70 1.24 -2.28 -14.82
CA PRO A 70 0.90 -1.30 -13.78
C PRO A 70 1.06 0.15 -14.23
N THR A 71 0.06 0.98 -13.93
CA THR A 71 0.12 2.43 -14.17
C THR A 71 0.42 3.14 -12.85
N VAL A 72 1.41 4.03 -12.86
CA VAL A 72 1.77 4.83 -11.67
C VAL A 72 1.45 6.29 -11.93
N GLN A 73 0.66 6.87 -11.04
CA GLN A 73 0.27 8.28 -11.07
C GLN A 73 0.87 9.00 -9.85
N PHE A 74 1.65 10.04 -10.10
CA PHE A 74 2.17 10.91 -9.06
C PHE A 74 1.22 12.09 -8.88
N ASN A 75 0.59 12.19 -7.70
CA ASN A 75 -0.25 13.33 -7.38
C ASN A 75 0.62 14.45 -6.80
N GLU A 76 1.04 15.33 -7.68
CA GLU A 76 1.87 16.49 -7.37
C GLU A 76 1.01 17.75 -7.35
N ILE A 77 1.09 18.52 -6.27
CA ILE A 77 0.53 19.86 -6.21
C ILE A 77 1.71 20.82 -6.19
N ASN A 78 1.98 21.47 -7.31
CA ASN A 78 3.03 22.47 -7.41
C ASN A 78 2.42 23.79 -7.90
N LEU A 79 2.36 24.75 -7.01
CA LEU A 79 1.84 26.09 -7.31
C LEU A 79 2.82 26.98 -8.11
N GLY A 80 4.08 26.55 -8.21
CA GLY A 80 5.15 27.28 -8.91
C GLY A 80 5.55 26.71 -10.27
N GLY A 81 4.93 25.59 -10.71
CA GLY A 81 5.30 24.86 -11.93
C GLY A 81 6.46 23.88 -11.73
N GLY A 82 6.60 22.90 -12.64
CA GLY A 82 7.60 21.85 -12.59
C GLY A 82 7.17 20.59 -11.79
N SER A 83 7.94 19.51 -11.90
CA SER A 83 7.71 18.28 -11.16
C SER A 83 8.29 18.38 -9.75
N LEU A 84 7.56 17.88 -8.76
CA LEU A 84 8.02 17.78 -7.37
C LEU A 84 8.71 16.45 -7.07
N VAL A 85 8.83 15.56 -8.05
CA VAL A 85 9.51 14.27 -7.94
C VAL A 85 10.56 14.10 -9.02
N SER A 86 11.75 13.68 -8.60
CA SER A 86 12.88 13.41 -9.51
C SER A 86 12.68 12.11 -10.31
N GLU A 87 13.45 11.95 -11.38
CA GLU A 87 13.46 10.69 -12.13
C GLU A 87 13.96 9.51 -11.28
N ASP A 88 14.92 9.74 -10.37
CA ASP A 88 15.39 8.72 -9.42
C ASP A 88 14.26 8.25 -8.50
N TRP A 89 13.44 9.17 -8.02
CA TRP A 89 12.25 8.82 -7.23
C TRP A 89 11.29 7.96 -8.04
N LYS A 90 10.99 8.35 -9.28
CA LYS A 90 10.11 7.60 -10.18
C LYS A 90 10.66 6.20 -10.45
N GLU A 91 11.98 6.09 -10.64
CA GLU A 91 12.63 4.79 -10.81
C GLU A 91 12.52 3.93 -9.55
N GLY A 92 12.78 4.52 -8.37
CA GLY A 92 12.59 3.84 -7.09
C GLY A 92 11.17 3.31 -6.90
N VAL A 93 10.17 4.08 -7.33
CA VAL A 93 8.76 3.65 -7.30
C VAL A 93 8.50 2.49 -8.28
N ARG A 94 9.05 2.53 -9.49
CA ARG A 94 8.93 1.40 -10.43
C ARG A 94 9.49 0.11 -9.85
N GLN A 95 10.66 0.18 -9.20
CA GLN A 95 11.26 -0.95 -8.51
C GLN A 95 10.40 -1.45 -7.34
N ALA A 96 9.81 -0.52 -6.58
CA ALA A 96 8.90 -0.85 -5.48
C ALA A 96 7.63 -1.57 -5.96
N VAL A 97 7.06 -1.12 -7.08
CA VAL A 97 5.88 -1.79 -7.69
C VAL A 97 6.23 -3.20 -8.13
N ALA A 98 7.38 -3.39 -8.81
CA ALA A 98 7.83 -4.72 -9.23
C ALA A 98 8.07 -5.66 -8.04
N ALA A 99 8.68 -5.16 -6.96
CA ALA A 99 8.89 -5.94 -5.74
C ALA A 99 7.57 -6.27 -5.04
N ALA A 100 6.64 -5.32 -4.96
CA ALA A 100 5.35 -5.51 -4.32
C ALA A 100 4.45 -6.51 -5.08
N THR A 101 4.35 -6.39 -6.41
CA THR A 101 3.57 -7.33 -7.23
C THR A 101 4.10 -8.75 -7.08
N LYS A 102 5.43 -8.93 -7.11
CA LYS A 102 6.08 -10.21 -6.86
C LYS A 102 5.74 -10.77 -5.47
N ALA A 103 5.82 -9.93 -4.43
CA ALA A 103 5.57 -10.35 -3.04
C ALA A 103 4.13 -10.79 -2.76
N VAL A 104 3.17 -10.28 -3.55
CA VAL A 104 1.76 -10.67 -3.44
C VAL A 104 1.33 -11.70 -4.48
N GLY A 105 2.22 -12.13 -5.38
CA GLY A 105 1.94 -13.12 -6.42
C GLY A 105 1.08 -12.60 -7.56
N GLU A 106 1.10 -11.30 -7.82
CA GLU A 106 0.34 -10.63 -8.87
C GLU A 106 1.22 -10.21 -10.05
N ASP A 107 0.64 -10.09 -11.24
CA ASP A 107 1.35 -9.55 -12.41
C ASP A 107 1.31 -8.01 -12.49
N GLY A 108 0.49 -7.39 -11.65
CA GLY A 108 0.32 -5.94 -11.56
C GLY A 108 -0.42 -5.29 -12.73
N ARG A 109 -0.82 -6.01 -13.75
CA ARG A 109 -1.44 -5.43 -14.96
C ARG A 109 -2.74 -4.68 -14.69
N GLU A 110 -3.46 -5.05 -13.64
CA GLU A 110 -4.68 -4.37 -13.21
C GLU A 110 -4.42 -3.19 -12.26
N TRP A 111 -3.17 -2.96 -11.86
CA TRP A 111 -2.89 -1.97 -10.85
C TRP A 111 -2.82 -0.56 -11.43
N VAL A 112 -3.63 0.33 -10.89
CA VAL A 112 -3.49 1.79 -11.02
C VAL A 112 -3.09 2.32 -9.66
N ILE A 113 -1.86 2.77 -9.57
CA ILE A 113 -1.24 3.18 -8.31
C ILE A 113 -1.17 4.70 -8.28
N THR A 114 -1.82 5.32 -7.30
CA THR A 114 -1.71 6.75 -7.04
C THR A 114 -0.81 6.97 -5.83
N ILE A 115 0.22 7.79 -6.00
CA ILE A 115 1.19 8.12 -4.96
C ILE A 115 1.11 9.60 -4.63
N LYS A 116 0.84 9.89 -3.34
CA LYS A 116 0.93 11.25 -2.78
C LYS A 116 2.05 11.31 -1.77
N ASN A 117 3.03 12.15 -2.02
CA ASN A 117 4.03 12.47 -1.03
C ASN A 117 3.57 13.70 -0.23
N ARG A 118 3.38 13.51 1.09
CA ARG A 118 3.08 14.61 2.01
C ARG A 118 4.39 15.16 2.55
N SER A 119 5.08 15.92 1.74
CA SER A 119 6.27 16.67 2.13
C SER A 119 5.99 18.17 2.06
N TYR A 120 6.39 18.88 3.09
CA TYR A 120 6.35 20.34 3.09
C TYR A 120 7.65 20.85 2.46
N ASN A 121 7.58 21.46 1.29
CA ASN A 121 8.63 22.29 0.69
C ASN A 121 9.85 21.61 0.05
N ALA A 122 9.85 20.35 -0.29
CA ALA A 122 11.02 19.77 -0.92
C ALA A 122 10.67 18.93 -2.14
N LEU A 123 11.48 19.05 -3.17
CA LEU A 123 11.59 18.06 -4.23
C LEU A 123 11.85 16.70 -3.59
N THR A 124 11.06 15.70 -3.94
CA THR A 124 11.31 14.33 -3.50
C THR A 124 12.31 13.70 -4.44
N GLU A 125 13.48 13.40 -3.91
CA GLU A 125 14.60 12.83 -4.66
C GLU A 125 15.07 11.50 -4.08
N GLY A 126 15.75 10.74 -4.93
CA GLY A 126 16.44 9.51 -4.57
C GLY A 126 15.54 8.31 -4.35
N THR A 127 16.15 7.15 -4.37
CA THR A 127 15.49 5.85 -4.29
C THR A 127 15.31 5.32 -2.86
N SER A 128 15.83 6.03 -1.85
CA SER A 128 15.98 5.52 -0.49
C SER A 128 14.67 5.27 0.27
N ALA A 129 13.54 5.76 -0.23
CA ALA A 129 12.21 5.52 0.31
C ALA A 129 11.45 4.41 -0.46
N SER A 130 12.04 3.85 -1.52
CA SER A 130 11.36 2.87 -2.37
C SER A 130 10.98 1.59 -1.63
N GLY A 131 11.77 1.16 -0.64
CA GLY A 131 11.41 0.04 0.20
C GLY A 131 10.17 0.30 1.07
N ALA A 132 10.02 1.51 1.60
CA ALA A 132 8.81 1.90 2.31
C ALA A 132 7.58 1.89 1.38
N VAL A 133 7.74 2.37 0.13
CA VAL A 133 6.69 2.29 -0.89
C VAL A 133 6.29 0.84 -1.17
N ALA A 134 7.27 -0.07 -1.34
CA ALA A 134 6.99 -1.50 -1.57
C ALA A 134 6.21 -2.11 -0.40
N ILE A 135 6.62 -1.87 0.85
CA ILE A 135 5.91 -2.32 2.05
C ILE A 135 4.47 -1.78 2.07
N GLY A 136 4.32 -0.48 1.80
CA GLY A 136 2.99 0.15 1.78
C GLY A 136 2.07 -0.39 0.68
N LEU A 137 2.59 -0.69 -0.52
CA LEU A 137 1.82 -1.32 -1.59
C LEU A 137 1.37 -2.73 -1.21
N VAL A 138 2.25 -3.56 -0.63
CA VAL A 138 1.88 -4.89 -0.14
C VAL A 138 0.83 -4.80 0.96
N ALA A 139 0.98 -3.85 1.90
CA ALA A 139 0.03 -3.63 2.98
C ALA A 139 -1.34 -3.19 2.44
N ALA A 140 -1.38 -2.21 1.52
CA ALA A 140 -2.60 -1.79 0.86
C ALA A 140 -3.28 -2.95 0.12
N TRP A 141 -2.51 -3.77 -0.59
CA TRP A 141 -3.05 -4.93 -1.31
C TRP A 141 -3.65 -5.99 -0.38
N ARG A 142 -2.98 -6.29 0.73
CA ARG A 142 -3.44 -7.28 1.72
C ARG A 142 -4.49 -6.76 2.69
N GLY A 143 -4.67 -5.43 2.77
CA GLY A 143 -5.51 -4.78 3.77
C GLY A 143 -4.87 -4.73 5.16
N ASP A 144 -3.54 -4.86 5.24
CA ASP A 144 -2.80 -4.79 6.48
C ASP A 144 -2.55 -3.34 6.92
N HIS A 145 -2.32 -3.13 8.22
CA HIS A 145 -2.07 -1.81 8.79
C HIS A 145 -0.57 -1.55 9.00
N ILE A 146 -0.12 -0.37 8.60
CA ILE A 146 1.24 0.10 8.89
C ILE A 146 1.30 0.53 10.37
N LYS A 147 2.31 0.05 11.11
CA LYS A 147 2.56 0.45 12.49
C LYS A 147 2.97 1.92 12.54
N SER A 148 2.39 2.67 13.46
CA SER A 148 2.62 4.12 13.58
C SER A 148 3.95 4.50 14.23
N ASP A 149 4.60 3.56 14.91
CA ASP A 149 5.84 3.74 15.65
C ASP A 149 7.07 3.13 14.97
N VAL A 150 6.90 2.61 13.74
CA VAL A 150 7.98 2.02 12.94
C VAL A 150 8.22 2.86 11.69
N ALA A 151 9.45 3.26 11.43
CA ALA A 151 9.87 3.94 10.20
C ALA A 151 10.90 3.11 9.44
N PHE A 152 11.02 3.34 8.15
CA PHE A 152 11.93 2.61 7.28
C PHE A 152 12.71 3.54 6.35
N THR A 153 13.96 3.19 6.08
CA THR A 153 14.73 3.69 4.95
C THR A 153 15.49 2.55 4.29
N GLY A 154 15.43 2.48 2.98
CA GLY A 154 16.09 1.44 2.19
C GLY A 154 15.67 1.52 0.74
N LYS A 155 16.61 1.30 -0.17
CA LYS A 155 16.33 1.15 -1.59
C LYS A 155 15.88 -0.28 -1.85
N ILE A 156 14.75 -0.47 -2.54
CA ILE A 156 14.27 -1.81 -2.92
C ILE A 156 14.66 -2.13 -4.35
N MET A 157 15.07 -3.39 -4.57
CA MET A 157 15.27 -3.96 -5.89
C MET A 157 14.02 -4.75 -6.31
N PRO A 158 13.79 -4.93 -7.63
CA PRO A 158 12.62 -5.68 -8.12
C PRO A 158 12.51 -7.11 -7.57
N GLY A 159 13.63 -7.69 -7.16
CA GLY A 159 13.69 -9.00 -6.51
C GLY A 159 13.27 -9.02 -5.05
N GLY A 160 13.03 -7.85 -4.43
CA GLY A 160 12.70 -7.72 -3.02
C GLY A 160 13.90 -7.52 -2.09
N GLN A 161 15.13 -7.43 -2.61
CA GLN A 161 16.34 -7.12 -1.84
C GLN A 161 16.33 -5.64 -1.45
N ILE A 162 16.87 -5.36 -0.26
CA ILE A 162 17.02 -4.01 0.27
C ILE A 162 18.50 -3.62 0.20
N GLU A 163 18.78 -2.52 -0.48
CA GLU A 163 20.12 -1.97 -0.63
C GLU A 163 20.37 -0.77 0.28
N SER A 164 21.63 -0.48 0.50
CA SER A 164 22.13 0.60 1.34
C SER A 164 21.67 1.98 0.89
N VAL A 165 21.65 2.91 1.86
CA VAL A 165 21.25 4.30 1.65
C VAL A 165 22.28 5.25 2.25
N SER A 166 22.32 6.47 1.76
CA SER A 166 23.14 7.54 2.31
C SER A 166 22.47 8.28 3.46
N ALA A 167 23.26 9.09 4.16
CA ALA A 167 22.84 10.02 5.22
C ALA A 167 22.03 9.35 6.36
N LEU A 168 22.42 8.12 6.72
CA LEU A 168 21.64 7.28 7.63
C LEU A 168 21.52 7.88 9.02
N LEU A 169 22.60 8.45 9.57
CA LEU A 169 22.59 9.09 10.89
C LEU A 169 21.53 10.20 10.99
N ILE A 170 21.50 11.08 10.01
CA ILE A 170 20.59 12.24 9.97
C ILE A 170 19.13 11.75 9.86
N LYS A 171 18.90 10.70 9.08
CA LYS A 171 17.58 10.07 8.94
C LYS A 171 17.09 9.47 10.25
N ILE A 172 17.96 8.70 10.94
CA ILE A 172 17.63 8.06 12.20
C ILE A 172 17.38 9.09 13.29
N GLU A 173 18.21 10.14 13.37
CA GLU A 173 18.01 11.25 14.31
C GLU A 173 16.64 11.95 14.09
N ALA A 174 16.24 12.15 12.84
CA ALA A 174 14.94 12.72 12.53
C ALA A 174 13.79 11.81 12.98
N ALA A 175 13.92 10.50 12.78
CA ALA A 175 12.94 9.53 13.24
C ALA A 175 12.83 9.48 14.77
N ALA A 176 13.96 9.54 15.47
CA ALA A 176 14.00 9.60 16.94
C ALA A 176 13.31 10.86 17.47
N ARG A 177 13.59 12.03 16.88
CA ARG A 177 12.90 13.30 17.21
C ARG A 177 11.39 13.24 16.92
N ALA A 178 10.99 12.54 15.87
CA ALA A 178 9.57 12.30 15.55
C ALA A 178 8.94 11.17 16.39
N GLN A 179 9.65 10.68 17.42
CA GLN A 179 9.19 9.69 18.40
C GLN A 179 8.89 8.30 17.84
N PHE A 180 9.46 7.93 16.69
CA PHE A 180 9.47 6.55 16.25
C PHE A 180 10.24 5.69 17.25
N LYS A 181 9.73 4.49 17.51
CA LYS A 181 10.34 3.53 18.48
C LYS A 181 11.24 2.53 17.79
N THR A 182 10.93 2.19 16.56
CA THR A 182 11.69 1.23 15.76
C THR A 182 12.00 1.82 14.39
N ILE A 183 13.26 1.67 13.98
CA ILE A 183 13.72 2.13 12.67
C ILE A 183 14.33 0.94 11.95
N LEU A 184 13.82 0.63 10.76
CA LEU A 184 14.36 -0.40 9.91
C LEU A 184 15.35 0.22 8.92
N VAL A 185 16.52 -0.38 8.83
CA VAL A 185 17.64 0.06 7.97
C VAL A 185 18.17 -1.10 7.15
N PRO A 186 18.85 -0.84 6.03
CA PRO A 186 19.49 -1.90 5.25
C PRO A 186 20.56 -2.65 6.05
N ARG A 187 20.69 -3.95 5.81
CA ARG A 187 21.69 -4.80 6.43
C ARG A 187 23.12 -4.31 6.13
N GLY A 188 24.00 -4.37 7.14
CA GLY A 188 25.38 -3.93 7.07
C GLY A 188 25.58 -2.44 7.28
N GLN A 189 24.56 -1.71 7.72
CA GLN A 189 24.65 -0.26 7.98
C GLN A 189 24.53 0.11 9.48
N LEU A 190 24.33 -0.87 10.37
CA LEU A 190 24.22 -0.61 11.81
C LEU A 190 25.57 -0.25 12.44
N ASP A 191 26.61 -0.95 12.05
CA ASP A 191 27.98 -0.75 12.52
C ASP A 191 28.92 -0.68 11.31
N THR A 192 29.56 0.46 11.15
CA THR A 192 30.51 0.74 10.07
C THR A 192 31.75 1.42 10.63
N ALA A 193 32.78 1.61 9.80
CA ALA A 193 33.98 2.34 10.21
C ALA A 193 33.69 3.79 10.64
N ASP A 194 32.60 4.38 10.17
CA ASP A 194 32.25 5.78 10.39
C ASP A 194 31.30 6.00 11.58
N TRP A 195 30.52 4.97 11.99
CA TRP A 195 29.55 5.05 13.09
C TRP A 195 29.16 3.70 13.69
N ASP A 196 28.79 3.75 14.95
CA ASP A 196 28.09 2.70 15.68
C ASP A 196 26.68 3.18 16.04
N LEU A 197 25.70 2.74 15.24
CA LEU A 197 24.30 3.10 15.44
C LEU A 197 23.69 2.46 16.69
N SER A 198 24.26 1.38 17.22
CA SER A 198 23.78 0.73 18.43
C SER A 198 23.92 1.63 19.65
N GLN A 199 25.03 2.36 19.77
CA GLN A 199 25.23 3.35 20.83
C GLN A 199 24.30 4.55 20.69
N LEU A 200 24.12 5.05 19.44
CA LEU A 200 23.21 6.17 19.17
C LEU A 200 21.77 5.79 19.42
N ALA A 201 21.35 4.59 19.01
CA ALA A 201 20.03 4.06 19.26
C ALA A 201 19.69 4.01 20.76
N THR A 202 20.65 3.57 21.59
CA THR A 202 20.52 3.56 23.06
C THR A 202 20.31 4.98 23.59
N ARG A 203 21.11 5.95 23.12
CA ARG A 203 21.02 7.36 23.54
C ARG A 203 19.65 7.97 23.20
N TRP A 204 19.08 7.61 22.07
CA TRP A 204 17.79 8.13 21.61
C TRP A 204 16.59 7.29 22.06
N ASN A 205 16.83 6.21 22.81
CA ASN A 205 15.80 5.26 23.26
C ASN A 205 14.94 4.73 22.09
N ILE A 206 15.60 4.32 21.03
CA ILE A 206 15.02 3.72 19.83
C ILE A 206 15.64 2.35 19.56
N LYS A 207 14.92 1.52 18.81
CA LYS A 207 15.44 0.26 18.30
C LYS A 207 15.76 0.41 16.82
N VAL A 208 17.00 0.15 16.41
CA VAL A 208 17.40 0.07 15.02
C VAL A 208 17.56 -1.40 14.63
N ILE A 209 16.89 -1.82 13.56
CA ILE A 209 16.89 -3.21 13.09
C ILE A 209 17.33 -3.25 11.65
N GLU A 210 18.32 -4.07 11.36
CA GLU A 210 18.75 -4.33 9.98
C GLU A 210 17.85 -5.34 9.29
N VAL A 211 17.54 -5.05 8.03
CA VAL A 211 16.74 -5.90 7.14
C VAL A 211 17.40 -5.99 5.77
N ALA A 212 17.38 -7.17 5.17
CA ALA A 212 17.97 -7.40 3.85
C ALA A 212 16.91 -7.58 2.75
N THR A 213 15.68 -7.88 3.12
CA THR A 213 14.61 -8.17 2.15
C THR A 213 13.28 -7.56 2.57
N LEU A 214 12.38 -7.42 1.59
CA LEU A 214 11.00 -7.02 1.81
C LEU A 214 10.30 -7.98 2.79
N ASP A 215 10.54 -9.28 2.66
CA ASP A 215 9.92 -10.30 3.51
C ASP A 215 10.37 -10.20 4.98
N GLU A 216 11.62 -9.78 5.23
CA GLU A 216 12.10 -9.50 6.58
C GLU A 216 11.50 -8.20 7.15
N ALA A 217 11.41 -7.15 6.33
CA ALA A 217 10.94 -5.83 6.75
C ALA A 217 9.42 -5.78 6.99
N TYR A 218 8.66 -6.47 6.14
CA TYR A 218 7.20 -6.39 6.11
C TYR A 218 6.54 -6.70 7.47
N PRO A 219 6.77 -7.85 8.12
CA PRO A 219 6.14 -8.19 9.39
C PRO A 219 6.57 -7.28 10.55
N LEU A 220 7.75 -6.66 10.44
CA LEU A 220 8.22 -5.69 11.42
C LEU A 220 7.45 -4.37 11.34
N MET A 221 7.00 -4.01 10.15
CA MET A 221 6.37 -2.73 9.85
C MET A 221 4.85 -2.79 9.79
N THR A 222 4.25 -3.99 9.77
CA THR A 222 2.81 -4.17 9.59
C THR A 222 2.17 -5.00 10.70
N THR A 223 0.85 -4.86 10.81
CA THR A 223 -0.04 -5.76 11.56
C THR A 223 -1.16 -6.21 10.63
N ALA A 224 -1.63 -7.45 10.81
CA ALA A 224 -2.73 -7.96 10.01
C ALA A 224 -3.97 -7.07 10.11
N GLY A 225 -4.58 -6.78 8.98
CA GLY A 225 -5.91 -6.18 8.91
C GLY A 225 -6.97 -7.17 9.42
N ARG A 226 -8.11 -6.64 9.87
CA ARG A 226 -9.25 -7.45 10.32
C ARG A 226 -10.20 -7.72 9.18
#